data_de986afa5cc862c36fc1d3e8cd62d290
#
_entry.id   de986afa5cc862c36fc1d3e8cd62d290
#
_cell.length_a   1.000
_cell.length_b   1.000
_cell.length_c   1.000
_cell.angle_alpha   90.00
_cell.angle_beta   90.00
_cell.angle_gamma   90.00
#
_symmetry.space_group_name_H-M   'P 1'
#
loop_
_entity.id
_entity.type
_entity.pdbx_description
1 polymer ?
#
loop_
_entity_poly.entity_id
_entity_poly.type
_entity_poly.pdbx_seq_one_letter_code
_entity_poly.pdbx_strand_id
1 'polypeptide(L)'
;AITGAAEDRAATPWYDVGLQWVRDEALAAQDPGVLAGIGFQVRVGGGMGRTPIIGSVVREFLPWHQVMNYLEAVIRVYNRYGRRDNVWKARIKILVKAEGQRYIDQVEAEYQQIITQDGAPHTITQAEYDRVAACFVVPQLTRHLGAPVAELPQGDKAFDRWLERNVAAHQN
;
A
#
# COMPACT_ATOMS: atom_id res chain seq x y z
N ALA A 1 0.72 3.99 5.40
CA ALA A 1 0.97 4.38 4.00
C ALA A 1 0.51 3.27 3.06
N ILE A 2 0.11 3.64 1.86
CA ILE A 2 -0.29 2.72 0.80
C ILE A 2 0.46 3.11 -0.47
N THR A 3 1.05 2.14 -1.16
CA THR A 3 1.65 2.34 -2.48
C THR A 3 1.06 1.36 -3.50
N GLY A 4 0.68 1.89 -4.67
CA GLY A 4 0.22 1.11 -5.82
C GLY A 4 1.24 1.07 -6.98
N ALA A 5 2.42 1.63 -6.78
CA ALA A 5 3.48 1.61 -7.78
C ALA A 5 4.28 0.28 -7.71
N ALA A 6 4.92 -0.10 -8.83
CA ALA A 6 5.79 -1.27 -8.88
C ALA A 6 6.95 -1.17 -7.87
N GLU A 7 7.45 0.04 -7.66
CA GLU A 7 8.41 0.35 -6.61
C GLU A 7 7.70 1.03 -5.43
N ASP A 8 8.14 0.75 -4.22
CA ASP A 8 7.59 1.38 -3.02
C ASP A 8 8.04 2.85 -2.91
N ARG A 9 7.29 3.75 -3.54
CA ARG A 9 7.51 5.21 -3.48
C ARG A 9 6.91 5.87 -2.23
N ALA A 10 6.04 5.17 -1.52
CA ALA A 10 5.43 5.67 -0.28
C ALA A 10 6.27 5.35 0.95
N ALA A 11 7.39 4.62 0.79
CA ALA A 11 8.25 4.16 1.87
C ALA A 11 7.45 3.42 2.96
N THR A 12 6.60 2.49 2.56
CA THR A 12 5.65 1.78 3.43
C THR A 12 6.28 1.13 4.67
N PRO A 13 7.55 0.65 4.65
CA PRO A 13 8.21 0.10 5.84
C PRO A 13 8.42 1.08 7.00
N TRP A 14 8.26 2.38 6.75
CA TRP A 14 8.52 3.43 7.75
C TRP A 14 7.29 3.86 8.54
N TYR A 15 6.14 3.24 8.27
CA TYR A 15 4.87 3.59 8.90
C TYR A 15 4.40 2.51 9.87
N ASP A 16 3.51 2.87 10.81
CA ASP A 16 2.91 1.92 11.74
C ASP A 16 2.23 0.77 10.99
N VAL A 17 1.57 1.08 9.88
CA VAL A 17 1.07 0.12 8.90
C VAL A 17 1.44 0.58 7.49
N GLY A 18 2.06 -0.29 6.72
CA GLY A 18 2.39 -0.11 5.31
C GLY A 18 1.69 -1.16 4.45
N LEU A 19 1.09 -0.71 3.36
CA LEU A 19 0.44 -1.57 2.38
C LEU A 19 1.11 -1.34 1.02
N GLN A 20 1.70 -2.38 0.47
CA GLN A 20 2.24 -2.37 -0.88
C GLN A 20 1.35 -3.22 -1.77
N TRP A 21 0.87 -2.63 -2.85
CA TRP A 21 0.10 -3.34 -3.84
C TRP A 21 0.94 -4.43 -4.50
N VAL A 22 0.38 -5.62 -4.59
CA VAL A 22 1.01 -6.79 -5.20
C VAL A 22 0.00 -7.51 -6.08
N ARG A 23 0.50 -8.25 -7.06
CA ARG A 23 -0.31 -9.09 -7.94
C ARG A 23 0.20 -10.51 -7.87
N ASP A 24 -0.73 -11.43 -7.64
CA ASP A 24 -0.51 -12.87 -7.76
C ASP A 24 -0.95 -13.31 -9.15
N GLU A 25 0.01 -13.64 -10.00
CA GLU A 25 -0.27 -14.02 -11.39
C GLU A 25 -1.00 -15.37 -11.51
N ALA A 26 -0.81 -16.26 -10.53
CA ALA A 26 -1.51 -17.54 -10.53
C ALA A 26 -3.01 -17.37 -10.21
N LEU A 27 -3.34 -16.49 -9.29
CA LEU A 27 -4.73 -16.11 -8.99
C LEU A 27 -5.33 -15.28 -10.14
N ALA A 28 -4.57 -14.37 -10.71
CA ALA A 28 -5.01 -13.55 -11.84
C ALA A 28 -5.34 -14.40 -13.08
N ALA A 29 -4.64 -15.50 -13.29
CA ALA A 29 -4.90 -16.41 -14.40
C ALA A 29 -6.20 -17.23 -14.26
N GLN A 30 -6.74 -17.33 -13.05
CA GLN A 30 -7.95 -18.10 -12.75
C GLN A 30 -9.24 -17.28 -12.90
N ASP A 31 -9.13 -15.97 -12.90
CA ASP A 31 -10.28 -15.06 -12.98
C ASP A 31 -9.94 -13.92 -13.97
N PRO A 32 -10.77 -13.71 -15.03
CA PRO A 32 -10.56 -12.61 -15.99
C PRO A 32 -10.89 -11.23 -15.43
N GLY A 33 -11.32 -11.11 -14.17
CA GLY A 33 -11.66 -9.83 -13.54
C GLY A 33 -10.46 -8.91 -13.41
N VAL A 34 -10.70 -7.61 -13.56
CA VAL A 34 -9.64 -6.56 -13.46
C VAL A 34 -8.92 -6.59 -12.11
N LEU A 35 -9.62 -6.99 -11.05
CA LEU A 35 -9.11 -7.07 -9.69
C LEU A 35 -8.61 -8.49 -9.32
N ALA A 36 -8.63 -9.42 -10.27
CA ALA A 36 -8.15 -10.78 -10.05
C ALA A 36 -6.66 -10.79 -9.69
N GLY A 37 -6.31 -11.55 -8.68
CA GLY A 37 -4.92 -11.63 -8.20
C GLY A 37 -4.38 -10.35 -7.55
N ILE A 38 -5.21 -9.32 -7.39
CA ILE A 38 -4.78 -8.08 -6.71
C ILE A 38 -4.88 -8.23 -5.20
N GLY A 39 -3.83 -7.80 -4.52
CA GLY A 39 -3.75 -7.81 -3.08
C GLY A 39 -2.71 -6.84 -2.55
N PHE A 40 -2.42 -6.99 -1.27
CA PHE A 40 -1.43 -6.17 -0.57
C PHE A 40 -0.43 -7.03 0.17
N GLN A 41 0.85 -6.70 0.07
CA GLN A 41 1.82 -7.06 1.09
C GLN A 41 1.61 -6.11 2.27
N VAL A 42 1.47 -6.67 3.46
CA VAL A 42 1.20 -5.91 4.68
C VAL A 42 2.45 -5.87 5.55
N ARG A 43 2.87 -4.66 5.90
CA ARG A 43 3.94 -4.39 6.85
C ARG A 43 3.38 -3.71 8.08
N VAL A 44 3.89 -4.08 9.25
CA VAL A 44 3.47 -3.49 10.52
C VAL A 44 4.67 -3.20 11.42
N GLY A 45 4.56 -2.15 12.21
CA GLY A 45 5.54 -1.82 13.24
C GLY A 45 6.70 -0.97 12.77
N GLY A 46 6.58 -0.29 11.65
CA GLY A 46 7.53 0.74 11.24
C GLY A 46 7.37 2.03 12.02
N GLY A 47 8.33 2.90 11.91
CA GLY A 47 8.22 4.24 12.45
C GLY A 47 9.54 4.95 12.63
N MET A 48 9.50 6.25 12.36
CA MET A 48 10.57 7.21 12.58
C MET A 48 10.61 7.68 14.03
N GLY A 49 11.47 8.59 14.31
CA GLY A 49 11.63 9.24 15.61
C GLY A 49 12.86 8.73 16.37
N ARG A 50 12.85 8.86 17.69
CA ARG A 50 14.02 8.56 18.54
C ARG A 50 14.57 7.13 18.40
N THR A 51 13.71 6.17 18.08
CA THR A 51 14.11 4.78 17.82
C THR A 51 13.48 4.39 16.50
N PRO A 52 14.15 4.62 15.37
CA PRO A 52 13.63 4.23 14.06
C PRO A 52 13.59 2.70 13.94
N ILE A 53 12.51 2.18 13.40
CA ILE A 53 12.29 0.75 13.15
C ILE A 53 11.66 0.60 11.77
N ILE A 54 12.19 -0.34 11.00
CA ILE A 54 11.60 -0.76 9.73
C ILE A 54 10.49 -1.77 10.03
N GLY A 55 9.30 -1.55 9.47
CA GLY A 55 8.16 -2.43 9.65
C GLY A 55 8.42 -3.83 9.07
N SER A 56 8.05 -4.84 9.86
CA SER A 56 8.14 -6.23 9.42
C SER A 56 7.00 -6.58 8.45
N VAL A 57 7.28 -7.43 7.47
CA VAL A 57 6.22 -8.06 6.68
C VAL A 57 5.48 -9.03 7.60
N VAL A 58 4.19 -8.81 7.76
CA VAL A 58 3.31 -9.67 8.57
C VAL A 58 2.45 -10.56 7.67
N ARG A 59 2.24 -10.15 6.42
CA ARG A 59 1.55 -10.95 5.41
C ARG A 59 2.06 -10.59 4.02
N GLU A 60 2.47 -11.59 3.24
CA GLU A 60 3.03 -11.38 1.90
C GLU A 60 1.94 -11.06 0.86
N PHE A 61 0.80 -11.73 0.97
CA PHE A 61 -0.35 -11.49 0.11
C PHE A 61 -1.65 -11.48 0.93
N LEU A 62 -2.36 -10.38 0.84
CA LEU A 62 -3.71 -10.20 1.39
C LEU A 62 -4.63 -9.77 0.26
N PRO A 63 -5.70 -10.52 -0.07
CA PRO A 63 -6.64 -10.10 -1.09
C PRO A 63 -7.19 -8.69 -0.82
N TRP A 64 -7.30 -7.88 -1.86
CA TRP A 64 -7.67 -6.46 -1.74
C TRP A 64 -8.96 -6.23 -0.94
N HIS A 65 -9.96 -7.08 -1.13
CA HIS A 65 -11.26 -6.95 -0.48
C HIS A 65 -11.23 -7.28 1.03
N GLN A 66 -10.15 -7.91 1.52
CA GLN A 66 -9.98 -8.27 2.92
C GLN A 66 -9.14 -7.29 3.73
N VAL A 67 -8.64 -6.23 3.09
CA VAL A 67 -7.69 -5.31 3.74
C VAL A 67 -8.23 -4.71 5.04
N MET A 68 -9.52 -4.32 5.07
CA MET A 68 -10.11 -3.69 6.25
C MET A 68 -10.30 -4.68 7.40
N ASN A 69 -10.67 -5.94 7.11
CA ASN A 69 -10.77 -6.99 8.13
C ASN A 69 -9.39 -7.29 8.74
N TYR A 70 -8.35 -7.30 7.93
CA TYR A 70 -6.98 -7.54 8.42
C TYR A 70 -6.45 -6.38 9.26
N LEU A 71 -6.69 -5.15 8.82
CA LEU A 71 -6.33 -3.96 9.59
C LEU A 71 -7.06 -3.90 10.94
N GLU A 72 -8.32 -4.30 10.97
CA GLU A 72 -9.07 -4.45 12.21
C GLU A 72 -8.39 -5.45 13.15
N ALA A 73 -7.94 -6.62 12.65
CA ALA A 73 -7.19 -7.59 13.44
C ALA A 73 -5.89 -6.99 14.02
N VAL A 74 -5.12 -6.29 13.20
CA VAL A 74 -3.89 -5.58 13.63
C VAL A 74 -4.18 -4.63 14.79
N ILE A 75 -5.26 -3.84 14.68
CA ILE A 75 -5.63 -2.85 15.69
C ILE A 75 -6.17 -3.53 16.95
N ARG A 76 -7.00 -4.57 16.84
CA ARG A 76 -7.52 -5.33 18.00
C ARG A 76 -6.38 -5.93 18.83
N VAL A 77 -5.41 -6.58 18.18
CA VAL A 77 -4.24 -7.14 18.87
C VAL A 77 -3.43 -6.03 19.54
N TYR A 78 -3.20 -4.92 18.82
CA TYR A 78 -2.51 -3.77 19.43
C TYR A 78 -3.29 -3.17 20.60
N ASN A 79 -4.60 -3.05 20.51
CA ASN A 79 -5.45 -2.54 21.61
C ASN A 79 -5.39 -3.44 22.84
N ARG A 80 -5.29 -4.75 22.64
CA ARG A 80 -5.26 -5.75 23.73
C ARG A 80 -3.90 -5.78 24.45
N TYR A 81 -2.80 -5.64 23.73
CA TYR A 81 -1.44 -5.86 24.27
C TYR A 81 -0.52 -4.63 24.22
N GLY A 82 -0.90 -3.59 23.49
CA GLY A 82 -0.11 -2.38 23.38
C GLY A 82 0.03 -1.63 24.72
N ARG A 83 1.19 -1.02 24.92
CA ARG A 83 1.46 -0.25 26.15
C ARG A 83 0.58 0.99 26.21
N ARG A 84 0.04 1.26 27.43
CA ARG A 84 -0.78 2.43 27.73
C ARG A 84 -0.24 3.23 28.92
N ASP A 85 0.72 2.66 29.66
CA ASP A 85 1.36 3.24 30.84
C ASP A 85 2.35 4.38 30.49
N ASN A 86 2.83 4.41 29.24
CA ASN A 86 3.82 5.38 28.81
C ASN A 86 3.53 5.84 27.38
N VAL A 87 3.13 7.10 27.20
CA VAL A 87 2.76 7.70 25.91
C VAL A 87 3.87 7.59 24.85
N TRP A 88 5.13 7.68 25.26
CA TRP A 88 6.28 7.57 24.35
C TRP A 88 6.51 6.14 23.83
N LYS A 89 5.94 5.16 24.52
CA LYS A 89 6.02 3.73 24.16
C LYS A 89 4.68 3.16 23.67
N ALA A 90 3.64 3.98 23.58
CA ALA A 90 2.31 3.60 23.13
C ALA A 90 2.21 3.63 21.59
N ARG A 91 3.07 2.85 20.91
CA ARG A 91 3.07 2.70 19.46
C ARG A 91 3.17 1.24 19.05
N ILE A 92 2.56 0.89 17.92
CA ILE A 92 2.55 -0.49 17.37
C ILE A 92 3.97 -1.04 17.26
N LYS A 93 4.92 -0.26 16.76
CA LYS A 93 6.32 -0.67 16.59
C LYS A 93 6.97 -1.21 17.87
N ILE A 94 6.57 -0.70 19.02
CA ILE A 94 7.12 -1.15 20.31
C ILE A 94 6.60 -2.54 20.65
N LEU A 95 5.32 -2.81 20.40
CA LEU A 95 4.73 -4.12 20.60
C LEU A 95 5.30 -5.15 19.62
N VAL A 96 5.33 -4.81 18.32
CA VAL A 96 5.88 -5.70 17.28
C VAL A 96 7.33 -6.06 17.57
N LYS A 97 8.15 -5.10 18.00
CA LYS A 97 9.55 -5.37 18.38
C LYS A 97 9.67 -6.29 19.60
N ALA A 98 8.76 -6.15 20.57
CA ALA A 98 8.80 -6.93 21.80
C ALA A 98 8.32 -8.37 21.58
N GLU A 99 7.24 -8.56 20.80
CA GLU A 99 6.58 -9.85 20.64
C GLU A 99 7.07 -10.62 19.40
N GLY A 100 7.58 -9.92 18.38
CA GLY A 100 8.10 -10.57 17.17
C GLY A 100 7.06 -11.48 16.49
N GLN A 101 7.41 -12.73 16.26
CA GLN A 101 6.54 -13.71 15.60
C GLN A 101 5.20 -13.90 16.34
N ARG A 102 5.23 -13.86 17.68
CA ARG A 102 4.00 -14.02 18.47
C ARG A 102 2.94 -12.94 18.14
N TYR A 103 3.37 -11.70 17.87
CA TYR A 103 2.44 -10.67 17.41
C TYR A 103 1.78 -11.05 16.08
N ILE A 104 2.57 -11.55 15.13
CA ILE A 104 2.08 -11.98 13.81
C ILE A 104 1.06 -13.11 13.98
N ASP A 105 1.39 -14.12 14.76
CA ASP A 105 0.50 -15.27 15.02
C ASP A 105 -0.83 -14.84 15.65
N GLN A 106 -0.78 -13.86 16.57
CA GLN A 106 -1.98 -13.29 17.18
C GLN A 106 -2.82 -12.50 16.18
N VAL A 107 -2.21 -11.74 15.29
CA VAL A 107 -2.92 -11.01 14.23
C VAL A 107 -3.60 -11.99 13.27
N GLU A 108 -2.89 -13.05 12.87
CA GLU A 108 -3.47 -14.08 11.99
C GLU A 108 -4.64 -14.80 12.66
N ALA A 109 -4.51 -15.16 13.94
CA ALA A 109 -5.59 -15.80 14.69
C ALA A 109 -6.82 -14.88 14.82
N GLU A 110 -6.62 -13.60 15.13
CA GLU A 110 -7.68 -12.60 15.21
C GLU A 110 -8.35 -12.39 13.84
N TYR A 111 -7.56 -12.32 12.78
CA TYR A 111 -8.07 -12.22 11.42
C TYR A 111 -8.92 -13.43 11.04
N GLN A 112 -8.46 -14.66 11.34
CA GLN A 112 -9.25 -15.87 11.12
C GLN A 112 -10.57 -15.84 11.88
N GLN A 113 -10.58 -15.36 13.13
CA GLN A 113 -11.79 -15.16 13.88
C GLN A 113 -12.76 -14.19 13.19
N ILE A 114 -12.26 -13.02 12.74
CA ILE A 114 -13.08 -12.02 12.04
C ILE A 114 -13.73 -12.60 10.79
N ILE A 115 -13.00 -13.34 9.97
CA ILE A 115 -13.54 -13.85 8.70
C ILE A 115 -14.45 -15.07 8.87
N THR A 116 -14.25 -15.89 9.92
CA THR A 116 -15.01 -17.13 10.11
C THR A 116 -16.15 -17.03 11.10
N GLN A 117 -16.00 -16.25 12.16
CA GLN A 117 -16.96 -16.15 13.26
C GLN A 117 -17.72 -14.83 13.27
N ASP A 118 -17.04 -13.72 13.03
CA ASP A 118 -17.67 -12.39 13.05
C ASP A 118 -18.34 -12.03 11.69
N GLY A 119 -18.29 -12.92 10.69
CA GLY A 119 -18.93 -12.73 9.38
C GLY A 119 -18.23 -11.74 8.46
N ALA A 120 -16.93 -11.47 8.66
CA ALA A 120 -16.12 -10.58 7.84
C ALA A 120 -16.76 -9.21 7.57
N PRO A 121 -17.14 -8.44 8.59
CA PRO A 121 -18.05 -7.28 8.49
C PRO A 121 -17.46 -6.12 7.68
N HIS A 122 -16.15 -6.10 7.47
CA HIS A 122 -15.44 -5.04 6.76
C HIS A 122 -14.93 -5.48 5.38
N THR A 123 -15.50 -6.54 4.81
CA THR A 123 -15.18 -6.99 3.46
C THR A 123 -15.62 -5.93 2.44
N ILE A 124 -14.68 -5.45 1.63
CA ILE A 124 -14.98 -4.52 0.55
C ILE A 124 -15.69 -5.28 -0.56
N THR A 125 -16.92 -4.92 -0.85
CA THR A 125 -17.71 -5.55 -1.91
C THR A 125 -17.36 -4.96 -3.29
N GLN A 126 -17.65 -5.72 -4.35
CA GLN A 126 -17.49 -5.20 -5.72
C GLN A 126 -18.34 -3.93 -5.93
N ALA A 127 -19.56 -3.89 -5.40
CA ALA A 127 -20.43 -2.72 -5.49
C ALA A 127 -19.82 -1.47 -4.83
N GLU A 128 -19.14 -1.64 -3.68
CA GLU A 128 -18.44 -0.53 -3.02
C GLU A 128 -17.23 -0.07 -3.82
N TYR A 129 -16.46 -1.01 -4.38
CA TYR A 129 -15.37 -0.69 -5.29
C TYR A 129 -15.88 0.12 -6.50
N ASP A 130 -16.93 -0.36 -7.18
CA ASP A 130 -17.50 0.29 -8.36
C ASP A 130 -18.02 1.69 -8.04
N ARG A 131 -18.66 1.86 -6.88
CA ARG A 131 -19.12 3.17 -6.40
C ARG A 131 -17.97 4.15 -6.23
N VAL A 132 -16.87 3.71 -5.64
CA VAL A 132 -15.68 4.55 -5.44
C VAL A 132 -14.97 4.80 -6.77
N ALA A 133 -14.81 3.77 -7.60
CA ALA A 133 -14.16 3.89 -8.91
C ALA A 133 -14.86 4.90 -9.82
N ALA A 134 -16.20 4.99 -9.77
CA ALA A 134 -16.99 5.95 -10.52
C ALA A 134 -16.68 7.42 -10.17
N CYS A 135 -16.05 7.67 -9.01
CA CYS A 135 -15.61 9.03 -8.64
C CYS A 135 -14.30 9.45 -9.34
N PHE A 136 -13.57 8.50 -9.92
CA PHE A 136 -12.31 8.76 -10.62
C PHE A 136 -12.55 8.86 -12.12
N VAL A 137 -12.97 10.05 -12.56
CA VAL A 137 -13.12 10.35 -13.98
C VAL A 137 -11.75 10.69 -14.55
N VAL A 138 -11.31 9.91 -15.55
CA VAL A 138 -10.09 10.27 -16.28
C VAL A 138 -10.32 11.59 -16.99
N PRO A 139 -9.62 12.67 -16.65
CA PRO A 139 -9.79 13.95 -17.31
C PRO A 139 -9.43 13.78 -18.78
N GLN A 140 -10.31 14.26 -19.67
CA GLN A 140 -9.95 14.40 -21.06
C GLN A 140 -8.92 15.53 -21.17
N LEU A 141 -7.67 15.14 -21.07
CA LEU A 141 -6.58 16.05 -21.32
C LEU A 141 -6.65 16.45 -22.79
N THR A 142 -7.00 17.70 -23.05
CA THR A 142 -6.79 18.30 -24.37
C THR A 142 -5.28 18.15 -24.62
N ARG A 143 -4.92 17.34 -25.60
CA ARG A 143 -3.54 17.31 -26.07
C ARG A 143 -3.23 18.69 -26.64
N HIS A 144 -2.70 19.57 -25.83
CA HIS A 144 -1.90 20.66 -26.36
C HIS A 144 -0.64 19.98 -26.91
N LEU A 145 -0.72 19.63 -28.19
CA LEU A 145 0.43 19.22 -28.96
C LEU A 145 1.30 20.49 -29.14
N GLY A 146 2.12 20.77 -28.12
CA GLY A 146 3.31 21.58 -28.34
C GLY A 146 4.15 20.90 -29.43
N ALA A 147 5.04 21.65 -30.06
CA ALA A 147 5.97 21.08 -31.02
C ALA A 147 6.65 19.85 -30.40
N PRO A 148 6.77 18.73 -31.13
CA PRO A 148 7.57 17.60 -30.69
C PRO A 148 8.95 18.07 -30.21
N VAL A 149 9.50 17.43 -29.19
CA VAL A 149 10.84 17.81 -28.66
C VAL A 149 11.91 17.89 -29.77
N ALA A 150 11.79 17.02 -30.78
CA ALA A 150 12.68 17.04 -31.95
C ALA A 150 12.56 18.30 -32.82
N GLU A 151 11.46 19.04 -32.73
CA GLU A 151 11.21 20.28 -33.50
C GLU A 151 11.51 21.54 -32.68
N LEU A 152 11.92 21.40 -31.43
CA LEU A 152 12.32 22.55 -30.62
C LEU A 152 13.65 23.14 -31.14
N PRO A 153 13.82 24.47 -31.09
CA PRO A 153 15.05 25.11 -31.52
C PRO A 153 16.27 24.50 -30.84
N GLN A 154 17.18 23.94 -31.61
CA GLN A 154 18.45 23.40 -31.14
C GLN A 154 19.56 24.43 -31.33
N GLY A 155 20.57 24.38 -30.48
CA GLY A 155 21.74 25.27 -30.60
C GLY A 155 22.00 26.13 -29.38
N ASP A 156 21.08 26.22 -28.45
CA ASP A 156 21.36 26.75 -27.12
C ASP A 156 21.87 25.60 -26.21
N LYS A 157 23.18 25.61 -25.97
CA LYS A 157 23.85 24.58 -25.16
C LYS A 157 23.25 24.41 -23.75
N ALA A 158 22.69 25.46 -23.18
CA ALA A 158 22.05 25.38 -21.84
C ALA A 158 20.69 24.70 -21.94
N PHE A 159 19.90 25.03 -22.95
CA PHE A 159 18.60 24.42 -23.19
C PHE A 159 18.73 22.95 -23.65
N ASP A 160 19.66 22.64 -24.53
CA ASP A 160 19.93 21.27 -24.99
C ASP A 160 20.31 20.36 -23.79
N ARG A 161 21.17 20.85 -22.90
CA ARG A 161 21.52 20.13 -21.67
C ARG A 161 20.36 19.96 -20.70
N TRP A 162 19.47 20.96 -20.65
CA TRP A 162 18.26 20.88 -19.84
C TRP A 162 17.30 19.84 -20.40
N LEU A 163 17.08 19.81 -21.72
CA LEU A 163 16.26 18.80 -22.40
C LEU A 163 16.77 17.38 -22.11
N GLU A 164 18.08 17.16 -22.31
CA GLU A 164 18.71 15.85 -22.08
C GLU A 164 18.49 15.33 -20.65
N ARG A 165 18.48 16.21 -19.66
CA ARG A 165 18.38 15.82 -18.25
C ARG A 165 16.95 15.72 -17.73
N ASN A 166 16.02 16.43 -18.33
CA ASN A 166 14.68 16.61 -17.75
C ASN A 166 13.55 16.09 -18.62
N VAL A 167 13.80 15.74 -19.86
CA VAL A 167 12.79 15.24 -20.78
C VAL A 167 13.09 13.78 -21.11
N ALA A 168 12.17 12.89 -20.72
CA ALA A 168 12.19 11.48 -21.08
C ALA A 168 10.98 11.15 -21.95
N ALA A 169 11.15 10.25 -22.91
CA ALA A 169 10.03 9.71 -23.68
C ALA A 169 9.09 8.96 -22.73
N HIS A 170 7.82 9.27 -22.79
CA HIS A 170 6.79 8.52 -22.06
C HIS A 170 6.52 7.19 -22.76
N GLN A 171 6.42 6.11 -21.99
CA GLN A 171 6.24 4.76 -22.53
C GLN A 171 4.78 4.41 -22.88
N ASN A 172 3.89 5.39 -22.95
CA ASN A 172 2.48 5.18 -23.32
C ASN A 172 2.22 5.47 -24.78
#